data_e90d951f6309ca7f37944fcf84f54628
#
_entry.id   e90d951f6309ca7f37944fcf84f54628
#
_cell.length_a   1.000
_cell.length_b   1.000
_cell.length_c   1.000
_cell.angle_alpha   90.00
_cell.angle_beta   90.00
_cell.angle_gamma   90.00
#
_symmetry.space_group_name_H-M   'P 1'
#
loop_
_entity.id
_entity.type
_entity.pdbx_description
1 polymer ?
#
loop_
_entity_poly.entity_id
_entity_poly.type
_entity_poly.pdbx_seq_one_letter_code
_entity_poly.pdbx_strand_id
1 'polypeptide(L)'
;MRHKKVSRRFSRTSSHRMAMMRNLAISLIEHEIIKTTVEKAKELRRFLEPLITKSKTDNLHSRRVVMSKLNSKDAVRKLFSSLGPRFNDTKGGYLRIIKAGFRAGDRADICFIAVSYTHLTLPTINWV
;
A
#
# COMPACT_ATOMS: atom_id res chain seq x y z
N MET A 1 -8.72 -3.31 -26.70
CA MET A 1 -7.93 -4.34 -26.11
C MET A 1 -6.94 -3.82 -25.10
N ARG A 2 -6.63 -4.59 -24.09
CA ARG A 2 -5.86 -4.04 -22.98
C ARG A 2 -4.39 -4.41 -23.04
N HIS A 3 -3.79 -4.35 -24.19
CA HIS A 3 -2.39 -4.67 -24.36
C HIS A 3 -1.53 -3.76 -23.48
N LYS A 4 -0.65 -4.34 -22.72
CA LYS A 4 0.29 -3.62 -21.85
C LYS A 4 -0.38 -2.84 -20.73
N LYS A 5 -1.66 -3.00 -20.53
CA LYS A 5 -2.31 -2.37 -19.41
C LYS A 5 -2.37 -3.37 -18.28
N VAL A 6 -1.79 -3.00 -17.18
CA VAL A 6 -1.70 -3.91 -16.05
C VAL A 6 -2.54 -3.50 -14.87
N SER A 7 -3.10 -2.30 -14.88
CA SER A 7 -3.91 -1.85 -13.75
C SER A 7 -5.34 -2.36 -13.85
N ARG A 8 -5.94 -2.60 -12.71
CA ARG A 8 -7.32 -3.04 -12.61
C ARG A 8 -8.24 -1.84 -12.52
N ARG A 9 -9.42 -1.94 -13.10
CA ARG A 9 -10.35 -0.82 -13.13
C ARG A 9 -11.30 -0.79 -11.95
N PHE A 10 -11.63 -1.93 -11.38
CA PHE A 10 -12.56 -2.04 -10.25
C PHE A 10 -13.92 -1.41 -10.57
N SER A 11 -14.34 -1.44 -11.84
CA SER A 11 -15.61 -0.88 -12.29
C SER A 11 -15.77 0.59 -11.90
N ARG A 12 -14.67 1.36 -11.93
CA ARG A 12 -14.69 2.76 -11.53
C ARG A 12 -14.03 3.64 -12.58
N THR A 13 -14.36 4.92 -12.55
CA THR A 13 -13.68 5.89 -13.40
C THR A 13 -12.23 6.02 -12.98
N SER A 14 -11.39 6.57 -13.85
CA SER A 14 -9.98 6.76 -13.53
C SER A 14 -9.76 7.59 -12.28
N SER A 15 -10.48 8.71 -12.15
CA SER A 15 -10.31 9.57 -10.99
C SER A 15 -10.79 8.88 -9.72
N HIS A 16 -11.89 8.15 -9.79
CA HIS A 16 -12.42 7.43 -8.63
C HIS A 16 -11.45 6.32 -8.20
N ARG A 17 -10.90 5.60 -9.19
CA ARG A 17 -9.93 4.53 -8.91
C ARG A 17 -8.67 5.08 -8.26
N MET A 18 -8.17 6.22 -8.77
CA MET A 18 -6.99 6.85 -8.20
C MET A 18 -7.24 7.31 -6.77
N ALA A 19 -8.43 7.90 -6.52
CA ALA A 19 -8.79 8.31 -5.17
C ALA A 19 -8.86 7.11 -4.22
N MET A 20 -9.39 5.99 -4.69
CA MET A 20 -9.46 4.78 -3.89
C MET A 20 -8.06 4.29 -3.53
N MET A 21 -7.14 4.24 -4.49
CA MET A 21 -5.78 3.80 -4.24
C MET A 21 -5.07 4.74 -3.28
N ARG A 22 -5.26 6.05 -3.44
CA ARG A 22 -4.67 7.03 -2.55
C ARG A 22 -5.15 6.84 -1.11
N ASN A 23 -6.46 6.66 -0.94
CA ASN A 23 -7.01 6.47 0.39
C ASN A 23 -6.53 5.18 1.04
N LEU A 24 -6.44 4.10 0.27
CA LEU A 24 -5.90 2.85 0.78
C LEU A 24 -4.43 3.00 1.18
N ALA A 25 -3.65 3.73 0.38
CA ALA A 25 -2.25 3.94 0.69
C ALA A 25 -2.07 4.75 1.97
N ILE A 26 -2.87 5.79 2.14
CA ILE A 26 -2.82 6.61 3.35
C ILE A 26 -3.18 5.77 4.57
N SER A 27 -4.23 4.96 4.47
CA SER A 27 -4.63 4.09 5.58
C SER A 27 -3.53 3.08 5.92
N LEU A 28 -2.90 2.51 4.92
CA LEU A 28 -1.84 1.54 5.16
C LEU A 28 -0.62 2.19 5.81
N ILE A 29 -0.25 3.38 5.37
CA ILE A 29 0.87 4.09 5.99
C ILE A 29 0.54 4.42 7.44
N GLU A 30 -0.68 4.85 7.70
CA GLU A 30 -1.09 5.25 9.03
C GLU A 30 -1.17 4.08 10.00
N HIS A 31 -1.81 2.99 9.59
CA HIS A 31 -2.06 1.85 10.47
C HIS A 31 -1.06 0.71 10.31
N GLU A 32 -0.30 0.71 9.23
CA GLU A 32 0.69 -0.30 8.88
C GLU A 32 0.12 -1.69 8.58
N ILE A 33 -1.15 -1.91 8.80
CA ILE A 33 -1.84 -3.12 8.35
C ILE A 33 -3.30 -2.78 8.15
N ILE A 34 -3.86 -3.21 7.02
CA ILE A 34 -5.28 -3.02 6.75
C ILE A 34 -5.85 -4.29 6.14
N LYS A 35 -7.16 -4.43 6.24
CA LYS A 35 -7.89 -5.56 5.66
C LYS A 35 -8.62 -5.07 4.42
N THR A 36 -8.46 -5.78 3.31
CA THR A 36 -9.10 -5.38 2.07
C THR A 36 -9.25 -6.61 1.16
N THR A 37 -9.75 -6.42 -0.05
CA THR A 37 -9.83 -7.53 -0.99
C THR A 37 -8.46 -7.78 -1.61
N VAL A 38 -8.24 -8.99 -2.08
CA VAL A 38 -6.95 -9.38 -2.65
C VAL A 38 -6.60 -8.54 -3.87
N GLU A 39 -7.58 -8.26 -4.73
CA GLU A 39 -7.32 -7.45 -5.92
C GLU A 39 -6.90 -6.03 -5.56
N LYS A 40 -7.59 -5.42 -4.59
CA LYS A 40 -7.21 -4.08 -4.15
C LYS A 40 -5.82 -4.07 -3.52
N ALA A 41 -5.50 -5.11 -2.76
CA ALA A 41 -4.19 -5.21 -2.13
C ALA A 41 -3.08 -5.31 -3.17
N LYS A 42 -3.29 -6.10 -4.22
CA LYS A 42 -2.28 -6.25 -5.27
C LYS A 42 -2.05 -4.94 -6.01
N GLU A 43 -3.12 -4.20 -6.31
CA GLU A 43 -2.97 -2.90 -6.96
C GLU A 43 -2.35 -1.88 -6.02
N LEU A 44 -2.72 -1.91 -4.73
CA LEU A 44 -2.14 -1.02 -3.75
C LEU A 44 -0.63 -1.23 -3.64
N ARG A 45 -0.19 -2.48 -3.65
CA ARG A 45 1.24 -2.77 -3.61
C ARG A 45 1.97 -2.12 -4.78
N ARG A 46 1.39 -2.22 -5.99
CA ARG A 46 1.99 -1.60 -7.16
C ARG A 46 2.00 -0.08 -7.09
N PHE A 47 1.04 0.51 -6.40
CA PHE A 47 0.97 1.96 -6.23
C PHE A 47 1.95 2.44 -5.16
N LEU A 48 2.01 1.75 -4.04
CA LEU A 48 2.73 2.25 -2.87
C LEU A 48 4.21 1.87 -2.82
N GLU A 49 4.59 0.71 -3.32
CA GLU A 49 6.00 0.32 -3.22
C GLU A 49 6.96 1.29 -3.90
N PRO A 50 6.65 1.83 -5.08
CA PRO A 50 7.52 2.85 -5.65
C PRO A 50 7.66 4.09 -4.78
N LEU A 51 6.60 4.45 -4.05
CA LEU A 51 6.65 5.60 -3.16
C LEU A 51 7.54 5.34 -1.96
N ILE A 52 7.52 4.12 -1.44
CA ILE A 52 8.43 3.74 -0.35
C ILE A 52 9.88 3.79 -0.84
N THR A 53 10.13 3.33 -2.06
CA THR A 53 11.47 3.41 -2.63
C THR A 53 11.94 4.86 -2.72
N LYS A 54 11.07 5.77 -3.15
CA LYS A 54 11.43 7.18 -3.21
C LYS A 54 11.68 7.78 -1.84
N SER A 55 11.00 7.29 -0.83
CA SER A 55 11.14 7.81 0.52
C SER A 55 12.47 7.46 1.19
N LYS A 56 13.23 6.56 0.58
CA LYS A 56 14.56 6.24 1.12
C LYS A 56 15.52 7.40 0.95
N THR A 57 15.30 8.26 -0.05
CA THR A 57 16.12 9.44 -0.25
C THR A 57 15.28 10.64 0.14
N ASP A 58 15.60 11.25 1.27
CA ASP A 58 14.81 12.36 1.78
C ASP A 58 15.36 13.68 1.22
N ASN A 59 14.77 14.14 0.15
CA ASN A 59 15.09 15.46 -0.37
C ASN A 59 13.79 16.13 -0.83
N LEU A 60 13.88 17.38 -1.20
CA LEU A 60 12.69 18.15 -1.55
C LEU A 60 11.98 17.58 -2.77
N HIS A 61 12.73 17.15 -3.76
CA HIS A 61 12.13 16.59 -4.97
C HIS A 61 11.35 15.32 -4.67
N SER A 62 11.93 14.40 -3.90
CA SER A 62 11.26 13.16 -3.54
C SER A 62 9.99 13.43 -2.75
N ARG A 63 10.05 14.36 -1.80
CA ARG A 63 8.87 14.72 -1.01
C ARG A 63 7.76 15.30 -1.87
N ARG A 64 8.11 16.13 -2.85
CA ARG A 64 7.12 16.69 -3.76
C ARG A 64 6.47 15.64 -4.63
N VAL A 65 7.25 14.69 -5.14
CA VAL A 65 6.72 13.61 -5.96
C VAL A 65 5.74 12.76 -5.15
N VAL A 66 6.13 12.36 -3.95
CA VAL A 66 5.28 11.54 -3.09
C VAL A 66 4.03 12.31 -2.69
N MET A 67 4.16 13.59 -2.37
CA MET A 67 3.02 14.42 -2.00
C MET A 67 2.02 14.54 -3.15
N SER A 68 2.51 14.64 -4.38
CA SER A 68 1.61 14.71 -5.53
C SER A 68 0.79 13.43 -5.70
N LYS A 69 1.30 12.31 -5.23
CA LYS A 69 0.59 11.04 -5.32
C LYS A 69 -0.34 10.81 -4.14
N LEU A 70 0.07 11.18 -2.94
CA LEU A 70 -0.71 10.90 -1.73
C LEU A 70 -1.65 12.02 -1.29
N ASN A 71 -1.26 13.26 -1.52
CA ASN A 71 -2.04 14.43 -1.10
C ASN A 71 -2.34 14.46 0.40
N SER A 72 -1.43 13.94 1.21
CA SER A 72 -1.59 13.94 2.66
C SER A 72 -0.26 14.25 3.31
N LYS A 73 -0.20 15.37 4.03
CA LYS A 73 1.03 15.77 4.70
C LYS A 73 1.45 14.78 5.78
N ASP A 74 0.48 14.24 6.51
CA ASP A 74 0.79 13.31 7.59
C ASP A 74 1.33 11.99 7.05
N ALA A 75 0.74 11.49 5.96
CA ALA A 75 1.22 10.27 5.33
C ALA A 75 2.63 10.45 4.78
N VAL A 76 2.88 11.58 4.13
CA VAL A 76 4.22 11.88 3.60
C VAL A 76 5.23 11.97 4.73
N ARG A 77 4.86 12.66 5.81
CA ARG A 77 5.76 12.78 6.96
C ARG A 77 6.13 11.42 7.53
N LYS A 78 5.15 10.56 7.74
CA LYS A 78 5.41 9.22 8.28
C LYS A 78 6.24 8.40 7.31
N LEU A 79 5.96 8.50 6.02
CA LEU A 79 6.69 7.74 5.02
C LEU A 79 8.18 8.08 5.05
N PHE A 80 8.51 9.36 5.09
CA PHE A 80 9.92 9.78 5.09
C PHE A 80 10.60 9.64 6.45
N SER A 81 9.86 9.77 7.54
CA SER A 81 10.48 9.70 8.87
C SER A 81 10.57 8.27 9.40
N SER A 82 9.67 7.39 8.99
CA SER A 82 9.59 6.04 9.55
C SER A 82 9.83 4.95 8.49
N LEU A 83 9.00 4.90 7.47
CA LEU A 83 9.05 3.77 6.54
C LEU A 83 10.29 3.79 5.65
N GLY A 84 10.68 4.96 5.16
CA GLY A 84 11.87 5.07 4.32
C GLY A 84 13.12 4.56 5.03
N PRO A 85 13.43 5.10 6.21
CA PRO A 85 14.58 4.61 6.97
C PRO A 85 14.48 3.14 7.34
N ARG A 86 13.29 2.66 7.65
CA ARG A 86 13.08 1.26 8.03
C ARG A 86 13.50 0.30 6.93
N PHE A 87 13.23 0.67 5.67
CA PHE A 87 13.53 -0.18 4.53
C PHE A 87 14.78 0.23 3.77
N ASN A 88 15.64 1.00 4.40
CA ASN A 88 16.81 1.52 3.71
C ASN A 88 17.66 0.44 3.05
N ASP A 89 17.77 -0.71 3.67
CA ASP A 89 18.56 -1.81 3.14
C ASP A 89 17.74 -2.83 2.35
N THR A 90 16.46 -2.61 2.20
CA THR A 90 15.57 -3.55 1.52
C THR A 90 15.33 -3.09 0.09
N LYS A 91 15.48 -3.99 -0.86
CA LYS A 91 15.31 -3.64 -2.28
C LYS A 91 13.98 -4.14 -2.80
N GLY A 92 12.90 -3.49 -2.41
CA GLY A 92 11.55 -3.90 -2.80
C GLY A 92 10.97 -4.89 -1.82
N GLY A 93 9.75 -5.34 -2.09
CA GLY A 93 9.09 -6.28 -1.19
C GLY A 93 8.75 -5.69 0.15
N TYR A 94 8.39 -4.42 0.20
CA TYR A 94 8.10 -3.75 1.46
C TYR A 94 6.75 -4.10 2.04
N LEU A 95 5.84 -4.58 1.23
CA LEU A 95 4.49 -4.89 1.65
C LEU A 95 4.24 -6.38 1.54
N ARG A 96 3.43 -6.91 2.45
CA ARG A 96 3.11 -8.33 2.50
C ARG A 96 1.61 -8.50 2.45
N ILE A 97 1.13 -9.42 1.62
CA ILE A 97 -0.28 -9.74 1.50
C ILE A 97 -0.51 -11.11 2.11
N ILE A 98 -1.41 -11.19 3.07
CA ILE A 98 -1.73 -12.45 3.75
C ILE A 98 -3.21 -12.74 3.53
N LYS A 99 -3.50 -13.79 2.81
CA LYS A 99 -4.88 -14.14 2.51
C LYS A 99 -5.63 -14.56 3.77
N ALA A 100 -6.86 -14.09 3.89
CA ALA A 100 -7.66 -14.31 5.08
C ALA A 100 -9.02 -14.95 4.81
N GLY A 101 -9.21 -15.55 3.65
CA GLY A 101 -10.43 -16.25 3.33
C GLY A 101 -11.41 -15.42 2.50
N PHE A 102 -12.70 -15.64 2.74
CA PHE A 102 -13.74 -14.99 1.96
C PHE A 102 -14.58 -14.09 2.85
N ARG A 103 -15.05 -13.02 2.25
CA ARG A 103 -15.92 -12.09 2.97
C ARG A 103 -17.34 -12.64 2.99
N ALA A 104 -18.01 -12.53 4.12
CA ALA A 104 -19.40 -12.95 4.23
C ALA A 104 -20.25 -12.08 3.29
N GLY A 105 -21.21 -12.67 2.67
CA GLY A 105 -22.12 -11.95 1.79
C GLY A 105 -21.79 -12.18 0.32
N ASP A 106 -20.67 -11.65 -0.16
CA ASP A 106 -20.34 -11.75 -1.58
C ASP A 106 -19.19 -12.69 -1.86
N ARG A 107 -18.62 -13.32 -0.85
CA ARG A 107 -17.53 -14.28 -0.96
C ARG A 107 -16.28 -13.71 -1.66
N ALA A 108 -16.08 -12.41 -1.58
CA ALA A 108 -14.88 -11.83 -2.13
C ALA A 108 -13.66 -12.32 -1.36
N ASP A 109 -12.57 -12.59 -2.06
CA ASP A 109 -11.32 -12.96 -1.39
C ASP A 109 -10.81 -11.78 -0.61
N ILE A 110 -10.57 -11.95 0.67
CA ILE A 110 -10.03 -10.88 1.51
C ILE A 110 -8.65 -11.23 1.99
N CYS A 111 -7.92 -10.20 2.36
CA CYS A 111 -6.56 -10.37 2.84
C CYS A 111 -6.20 -9.22 3.77
N PHE A 112 -5.10 -9.42 4.50
CA PHE A 112 -4.43 -8.32 5.17
C PHE A 112 -3.26 -7.91 4.32
N ILE A 113 -3.06 -6.60 4.15
CA ILE A 113 -1.84 -6.11 3.54
C ILE A 113 -1.13 -5.32 4.63
N ALA A 114 0.14 -5.60 4.82
CA ALA A 114 0.91 -5.06 5.93
C ALA A 114 2.27 -4.57 5.47
N VAL A 115 2.75 -3.54 6.16
CA VAL A 115 4.12 -3.08 5.98
C VAL A 115 5.01 -4.13 6.63
N SER A 116 5.98 -4.61 5.87
CA SER A 116 6.81 -5.70 6.33
C SER A 116 7.81 -5.29 7.41
N TYR A 117 7.94 -6.09 8.45
CA TYR A 117 8.97 -5.95 9.46
C TYR A 117 9.59 -7.28 9.66
N THR A 118 10.85 -7.31 9.96
CA THR A 118 11.49 -8.58 10.21
C THR A 118 10.97 -9.25 11.45
N HIS A 119 10.68 -8.50 12.48
CA HIS A 119 10.21 -9.07 13.73
C HIS A 119 8.74 -8.84 13.94
N LEU A 120 8.05 -8.39 12.96
CA LEU A 120 6.71 -8.07 13.18
C LEU A 120 5.97 -9.28 13.37
N THR A 121 5.24 -9.26 14.28
CA THR A 121 4.39 -10.19 14.69
C THR A 121 3.20 -10.28 13.84
N LEU A 122 3.34 -10.48 12.60
CA LEU A 122 2.24 -10.92 11.80
C LEU A 122 1.58 -12.13 12.38
N PRO A 123 2.30 -13.04 13.01
CA PRO A 123 1.63 -14.15 13.66
C PRO A 123 0.70 -13.74 14.76
N THR A 124 0.91 -12.59 15.35
CA THR A 124 -0.01 -12.20 16.37
C THR A 124 -1.26 -11.65 15.78
N ILE A 125 -1.28 -11.44 14.52
CA ILE A 125 -2.49 -11.08 13.95
C ILE A 125 -3.17 -12.30 13.58
N ASN A 126 -2.89 -13.36 14.16
CA ASN A 126 -3.45 -14.44 13.77
C ASN A 126 -4.76 -14.53 14.24
N TRP A 127 -5.55 -14.28 13.81
CA TRP A 127 -6.86 -14.41 13.82
C TRP A 127 -7.34 -15.79 13.93
N VAL A 128 -6.62 -16.58 14.41
CA VAL A 128 -7.05 -17.92 14.60
C VAL A 128 -7.99 -18.00 15.68
#